data_fef608e0f341b2be1b3397fc70597f28
#
_entry.id   fef608e0f341b2be1b3397fc70597f28
#
_cell.length_a   1.000
_cell.length_b   1.000
_cell.length_c   1.000
_cell.angle_alpha   90.00
_cell.angle_beta   90.00
_cell.angle_gamma   90.00
#
_symmetry.space_group_name_H-M   'P 1'
#
loop_
_entity.id
_entity.type
_entity.pdbx_description
1 polymer ?
#
loop_
_entity_poly.entity_id
_entity_poly.type
_entity_poly.pdbx_seq_one_letter_code
_entity_poly.pdbx_strand_id
1 'polypeptide(L)'
;MSMALAEFVGTAVLMTFGCEVCANVNLNRSRANVSVLGGGWITITAGWAFAVMLGAFVSNALGGGGELNPALVVFKVLAGAYTVPVAIPIMIAELAGAMLGATLAWLAYLPHWEVTEDKGAILGTFATGAMIKNDMAALLCEIIATTL
;
A
#
# COMPACT_ATOMS: atom_id res chain seq x y z
N MET A 1 1.68 6.73 22.68
CA MET A 1 1.32 7.49 21.46
C MET A 1 -0.17 7.33 21.24
N SER A 2 -0.87 8.26 20.55
CA SER A 2 -2.28 7.99 20.24
C SER A 2 -2.39 6.88 19.19
N MET A 3 -3.46 6.08 19.23
CA MET A 3 -3.71 5.01 18.27
C MET A 3 -3.69 5.55 16.82
N ALA A 4 -4.34 6.67 16.56
CA ALA A 4 -4.33 7.31 15.25
C ALA A 4 -2.91 7.67 14.75
N LEU A 5 -2.03 8.18 15.63
CA LEU A 5 -0.65 8.48 15.23
C LEU A 5 0.15 7.20 14.97
N ALA A 6 -0.09 6.13 15.73
CA ALA A 6 0.54 4.84 15.50
C ALA A 6 0.11 4.23 14.15
N GLU A 7 -1.18 4.30 13.81
CA GLU A 7 -1.69 3.88 12.50
C GLU A 7 -1.16 4.74 11.35
N PHE A 8 -1.05 6.06 11.55
CA PHE A 8 -0.40 6.95 10.58
C PHE A 8 1.03 6.49 10.25
N VAL A 9 1.85 6.25 11.28
CA VAL A 9 3.25 5.83 11.08
C VAL A 9 3.32 4.44 10.44
N GLY A 10 2.52 3.49 10.93
CA GLY A 10 2.47 2.13 10.37
C GLY A 10 2.06 2.12 8.90
N THR A 11 1.03 2.90 8.54
CA THR A 11 0.57 3.01 7.15
C THR A 11 1.58 3.73 6.26
N ALA A 12 2.27 4.75 6.79
CA ALA A 12 3.33 5.41 6.05
C ALA A 12 4.48 4.42 5.73
N VAL A 13 4.89 3.61 6.69
CA VAL A 13 5.90 2.56 6.49
C VAL A 13 5.44 1.55 5.45
N LEU A 14 4.22 1.01 5.59
CA LEU A 14 3.62 0.08 4.63
C LEU A 14 3.66 0.63 3.22
N MET A 15 3.15 1.84 3.01
CA MET A 15 3.05 2.43 1.68
C MET A 15 4.41 2.83 1.10
N THR A 16 5.35 3.26 1.93
CA THR A 16 6.71 3.54 1.45
C THR A 16 7.32 2.29 0.81
N PHE A 17 7.43 1.20 1.56
CA PHE A 17 8.06 -0.03 1.05
C PHE A 17 7.23 -0.72 -0.05
N GLY A 18 5.90 -0.70 0.04
CA GLY A 18 5.03 -1.26 -0.98
C GLY A 18 5.12 -0.53 -2.32
N CYS A 19 5.10 0.80 -2.31
CA CYS A 19 5.29 1.59 -3.52
C CYS A 19 6.73 1.50 -4.05
N GLU A 20 7.74 1.44 -3.17
CA GLU A 20 9.14 1.29 -3.60
C GLU A 20 9.40 -0.03 -4.32
N VAL A 21 8.83 -1.16 -3.86
CA VAL A 21 8.99 -2.42 -4.59
C VAL A 21 8.32 -2.37 -5.95
N CYS A 22 7.16 -1.73 -6.07
CA CYS A 22 6.51 -1.50 -7.37
C CYS A 22 7.34 -0.58 -8.27
N ALA A 23 7.88 0.52 -7.73
CA ALA A 23 8.76 1.42 -8.46
C ALA A 23 9.99 0.68 -8.98
N ASN A 24 10.61 -0.16 -8.14
CA ASN A 24 11.81 -0.91 -8.52
C ASN A 24 11.55 -1.94 -9.62
N VAL A 25 10.34 -2.50 -9.70
CA VAL A 25 9.98 -3.46 -10.76
C VAL A 25 9.46 -2.77 -12.02
N ASN A 26 8.69 -1.69 -11.87
CA ASN A 26 7.96 -1.08 -12.98
C ASN A 26 8.77 0.02 -13.71
N LEU A 27 9.58 0.80 -12.98
CA LEU A 27 10.23 1.96 -13.56
C LEU A 27 11.49 1.61 -14.35
N ASN A 28 11.71 2.34 -15.44
CA ASN A 28 12.88 2.16 -16.29
C ASN A 28 14.18 2.42 -15.51
N ARG A 29 15.24 1.70 -15.91
CA ARG A 29 16.61 1.77 -15.36
C ARG A 29 16.71 1.41 -13.87
N SER A 30 15.66 0.89 -13.25
CA SER A 30 15.76 0.28 -11.92
C SER A 30 16.39 -1.12 -12.00
N ARG A 31 16.94 -1.61 -10.88
CA ARG A 31 17.66 -2.89 -10.88
C ARG A 31 16.74 -4.11 -11.05
N ALA A 32 15.52 -4.03 -10.59
CA ALA A 32 14.55 -5.12 -10.66
C ALA A 32 13.53 -4.95 -11.80
N ASN A 33 13.77 -4.00 -12.72
CA ASN A 33 12.86 -3.78 -13.84
C ASN A 33 12.66 -5.08 -14.65
N VAL A 34 11.39 -5.43 -14.90
CA VAL A 34 11.00 -6.69 -15.55
C VAL A 34 11.58 -6.87 -16.95
N SER A 35 11.86 -5.80 -17.65
CA SER A 35 12.51 -5.84 -18.96
C SER A 35 13.94 -6.37 -18.91
N VAL A 36 14.55 -6.33 -17.72
CA VAL A 36 15.95 -6.75 -17.51
C VAL A 36 16.05 -8.14 -16.91
N LEU A 37 15.28 -8.42 -15.85
CA LEU A 37 15.45 -9.65 -15.06
C LEU A 37 14.26 -10.63 -15.14
N GLY A 38 13.07 -10.19 -15.56
CA GLY A 38 11.84 -10.99 -15.49
C GLY A 38 11.39 -11.24 -14.04
N GLY A 39 10.27 -11.95 -13.86
CA GLY A 39 9.82 -12.42 -12.55
C GLY A 39 9.34 -11.35 -11.57
N GLY A 40 9.05 -10.15 -12.04
CA GLY A 40 8.68 -8.99 -11.22
C GLY A 40 7.49 -9.20 -10.30
N TRP A 41 6.54 -10.05 -10.67
CA TRP A 41 5.35 -10.29 -9.85
C TRP A 41 5.66 -10.96 -8.51
N ILE A 42 6.56 -11.93 -8.47
CA ILE A 42 7.01 -12.55 -7.21
C ILE A 42 7.70 -11.51 -6.32
N THR A 43 8.51 -10.64 -6.89
CA THR A 43 9.17 -9.55 -6.16
C THR A 43 8.15 -8.59 -5.57
N ILE A 44 7.14 -8.18 -6.35
CA ILE A 44 6.08 -7.28 -5.90
C ILE A 44 5.28 -7.92 -4.76
N THR A 45 4.81 -9.16 -4.93
CA THR A 45 3.96 -9.81 -3.92
C THR A 45 4.73 -10.06 -2.61
N ALA A 46 5.97 -10.51 -2.69
CA ALA A 46 6.83 -10.68 -1.51
C ALA A 46 7.12 -9.31 -0.84
N GLY A 47 7.44 -8.30 -1.63
CA GLY A 47 7.71 -6.95 -1.12
C GLY A 47 6.50 -6.35 -0.40
N TRP A 48 5.29 -6.49 -0.95
CA TRP A 48 4.05 -6.06 -0.28
C TRP A 48 3.78 -6.86 0.99
N ALA A 49 4.01 -8.18 0.99
CA ALA A 49 3.85 -8.99 2.21
C ALA A 49 4.76 -8.49 3.34
N PHE A 50 6.03 -8.21 3.05
CA PHE A 50 6.96 -7.65 4.03
C PHE A 50 6.59 -6.22 4.43
N ALA A 51 6.12 -5.39 3.50
CA ALA A 51 5.69 -4.03 3.78
C ALA A 51 4.50 -4.00 4.76
N VAL A 52 3.48 -4.85 4.54
CA VAL A 52 2.33 -5.01 5.44
C VAL A 52 2.79 -5.49 6.81
N MET A 53 3.62 -6.53 6.85
CA MET A 53 4.14 -7.08 8.11
C MET A 53 4.91 -6.02 8.91
N LEU A 54 5.78 -5.27 8.26
CA LEU A 54 6.57 -4.22 8.91
C LEU A 54 5.70 -3.05 9.38
N GLY A 55 4.76 -2.60 8.56
CA GLY A 55 3.80 -1.55 8.92
C GLY A 55 2.96 -1.94 10.13
N ALA A 56 2.40 -3.15 10.14
CA ALA A 56 1.63 -3.68 11.27
C ALA A 56 2.49 -3.81 12.54
N PHE A 57 3.72 -4.30 12.39
CA PHE A 57 4.66 -4.38 13.52
C PHE A 57 4.95 -2.99 14.11
N VAL A 58 5.22 -1.99 13.27
CA VAL A 58 5.50 -0.62 13.70
C VAL A 58 4.26 0.00 14.38
N SER A 59 3.07 -0.13 13.76
CA SER A 59 1.85 0.37 14.38
C SER A 59 1.62 -0.24 15.76
N ASN A 60 1.68 -1.56 15.88
CA ASN A 60 1.48 -2.26 17.15
C ASN A 60 2.54 -1.85 18.20
N ALA A 61 3.80 -1.75 17.82
CA ALA A 61 4.89 -1.32 18.72
C ALA A 61 4.69 0.11 19.26
N LEU A 62 3.99 0.95 18.51
CA LEU A 62 3.65 2.32 18.89
C LEU A 62 2.31 2.45 19.64
N GLY A 63 1.60 1.33 19.85
CA GLY A 63 0.31 1.28 20.54
C GLY A 63 -0.91 1.47 19.63
N GLY A 64 -0.77 1.23 18.34
CA GLY A 64 -1.85 1.10 17.37
C GLY A 64 -2.44 -0.31 17.36
N GLY A 65 -3.38 -0.55 16.48
CA GLY A 65 -4.04 -1.84 16.29
C GLY A 65 -3.50 -2.63 15.08
N GLY A 66 -2.66 -2.01 14.26
CA GLY A 66 -2.07 -2.61 13.06
C GLY A 66 -3.08 -2.84 11.94
N GLU A 67 -4.15 -2.05 11.90
CA GLU A 67 -5.17 -2.12 10.86
C GLU A 67 -4.64 -1.69 9.49
N LEU A 68 -3.98 -0.53 9.44
CA LEU A 68 -3.35 0.06 8.26
C LEU A 68 -4.30 0.18 7.04
N ASN A 69 -5.60 0.05 7.29
CA ASN A 69 -6.62 0.00 6.26
C ASN A 69 -7.97 0.47 6.82
N PRO A 70 -8.55 1.55 6.28
CA PRO A 70 -9.86 2.05 6.72
C PRO A 70 -10.99 1.00 6.67
N ALA A 71 -10.93 0.02 5.76
CA ALA A 71 -11.93 -1.04 5.69
C ALA A 71 -11.89 -1.95 6.93
N LEU A 72 -10.69 -2.26 7.44
CA LEU A 72 -10.54 -3.02 8.70
C LEU A 72 -11.03 -2.22 9.90
N VAL A 73 -10.82 -0.90 9.91
CA VAL A 73 -11.35 -0.01 10.96
C VAL A 73 -12.88 -0.03 10.94
N VAL A 74 -13.51 0.04 9.75
CA VAL A 74 -14.97 -0.09 9.61
C VAL A 74 -15.44 -1.44 10.10
N PHE A 75 -14.77 -2.53 9.75
CA PHE A 75 -15.08 -3.86 10.27
C PHE A 75 -15.03 -3.91 11.80
N LYS A 76 -14.03 -3.32 12.44
CA LYS A 76 -13.92 -3.26 13.90
C LYS A 76 -15.04 -2.44 14.55
N VAL A 77 -15.57 -1.41 13.86
CA VAL A 77 -16.77 -0.70 14.31
C VAL A 77 -17.99 -1.61 14.25
N LEU A 78 -18.20 -2.32 13.17
CA LEU A 78 -19.31 -3.26 12.99
C LEU A 78 -19.25 -4.43 13.98
N ALA A 79 -18.05 -4.89 14.31
CA ALA A 79 -17.79 -5.93 15.31
C ALA A 79 -17.90 -5.43 16.76
N GLY A 80 -18.16 -4.13 16.98
CA GLY A 80 -18.28 -3.54 18.33
C GLY A 80 -16.95 -3.33 19.06
N ALA A 81 -15.81 -3.51 18.38
CA ALA A 81 -14.48 -3.30 18.96
C ALA A 81 -14.11 -1.81 19.04
N TYR A 82 -14.57 -1.01 18.10
CA TYR A 82 -14.36 0.44 18.07
C TYR A 82 -15.69 1.19 18.06
N THR A 83 -15.66 2.39 18.66
CA THR A 83 -16.76 3.36 18.49
C THR A 83 -16.45 4.27 17.30
N VAL A 84 -17.48 4.84 16.67
CA VAL A 84 -17.33 5.75 15.53
C VAL A 84 -16.40 6.94 15.84
N PRO A 85 -16.48 7.60 17.02
CA PRO A 85 -15.55 8.68 17.38
C PRO A 85 -14.07 8.26 17.45
N VAL A 86 -13.79 7.00 17.73
CA VAL A 86 -12.43 6.43 17.73
C VAL A 86 -11.99 6.07 16.31
N ALA A 87 -12.88 5.53 15.50
CA ALA A 87 -12.60 5.05 14.15
C ALA A 87 -12.26 6.18 13.17
N ILE A 88 -12.99 7.30 13.21
CA ILE A 88 -12.81 8.40 12.25
C ILE A 88 -11.38 8.97 12.27
N PRO A 89 -10.79 9.34 13.43
CA PRO A 89 -9.40 9.81 13.47
C PRO A 89 -8.38 8.78 12.98
N ILE A 90 -8.62 7.48 13.21
CA ILE A 90 -7.77 6.40 12.74
C ILE A 90 -7.78 6.34 11.21
N MET A 91 -8.95 6.28 10.59
CA MET A 91 -9.08 6.24 9.12
C MET A 91 -8.44 7.46 8.44
N ILE A 92 -8.61 8.66 9.02
CA ILE A 92 -7.96 9.87 8.51
C ILE A 92 -6.44 9.76 8.61
N ALA A 93 -5.95 9.24 9.72
CA ALA A 93 -4.53 9.05 9.96
C ALA A 93 -3.90 8.02 9.00
N GLU A 94 -4.60 6.92 8.72
CA GLU A 94 -4.19 5.92 7.74
C GLU A 94 -4.11 6.52 6.32
N LEU A 95 -5.11 7.29 5.90
CA LEU A 95 -5.09 7.98 4.61
C LEU A 95 -3.92 8.97 4.50
N ALA A 96 -3.69 9.76 5.53
CA ALA A 96 -2.57 10.70 5.58
C ALA A 96 -1.22 9.96 5.59
N GLY A 97 -1.12 8.85 6.31
CA GLY A 97 0.05 7.98 6.32
C GLY A 97 0.34 7.39 4.94
N ALA A 98 -0.70 6.91 4.26
CA ALA A 98 -0.58 6.39 2.90
C ALA A 98 -0.07 7.45 1.92
N MET A 99 -0.58 8.67 1.99
CA MET A 99 -0.11 9.80 1.17
C MET A 99 1.35 10.13 1.44
N LEU A 100 1.77 10.15 2.71
CA LEU A 100 3.16 10.36 3.08
C LEU A 100 4.06 9.23 2.53
N GLY A 101 3.68 7.97 2.72
CA GLY A 101 4.47 6.82 2.26
C GLY A 101 4.63 6.82 0.73
N ALA A 102 3.56 7.07 -0.01
CA ALA A 102 3.61 7.20 -1.47
C ALA A 102 4.50 8.37 -1.91
N THR A 103 4.47 9.50 -1.19
CA THR A 103 5.34 10.65 -1.46
C THR A 103 6.81 10.30 -1.22
N LEU A 104 7.13 9.57 -0.16
CA LEU A 104 8.51 9.13 0.12
C LEU A 104 9.02 8.20 -0.97
N ALA A 105 8.22 7.23 -1.41
CA ALA A 105 8.56 6.36 -2.54
C ALA A 105 8.76 7.16 -3.84
N TRP A 106 7.91 8.15 -4.11
CA TRP A 106 8.07 9.04 -5.25
C TRP A 106 9.40 9.80 -5.20
N LEU A 107 9.75 10.36 -4.05
CA LEU A 107 11.02 11.07 -3.84
C LEU A 107 12.24 10.15 -4.02
N ALA A 108 12.18 8.92 -3.54
CA ALA A 108 13.28 7.95 -3.64
C ALA A 108 13.60 7.58 -5.10
N TYR A 109 12.61 7.66 -6.00
CA TYR A 109 12.75 7.29 -7.41
C TYR A 109 12.69 8.48 -8.38
N LEU A 110 12.94 9.72 -7.91
CA LEU A 110 12.84 10.94 -8.74
C LEU A 110 13.45 10.82 -10.14
N PRO A 111 14.71 10.33 -10.33
CA PRO A 111 15.30 10.25 -11.65
C PRO A 111 14.65 9.22 -12.57
N HIS A 112 13.95 8.23 -12.02
CA HIS A 112 13.35 7.15 -12.78
C HIS A 112 12.05 7.57 -13.47
N TRP A 113 11.32 8.54 -12.90
CA TRP A 113 10.06 9.05 -13.49
C TRP A 113 10.30 9.70 -14.85
N GLU A 114 11.37 10.47 -14.99
CA GLU A 114 11.70 11.19 -16.23
C GLU A 114 12.08 10.24 -17.37
N VAL A 115 12.66 9.08 -17.07
CA VAL A 115 13.10 8.10 -18.06
C VAL A 115 12.09 6.98 -18.30
N THR A 116 10.94 7.00 -17.62
CA THR A 116 9.87 6.01 -17.79
C THR A 116 8.76 6.62 -18.62
N GLU A 117 8.66 6.21 -19.89
CA GLU A 117 7.66 6.72 -20.83
C GLU A 117 6.29 6.06 -20.65
N ASP A 118 6.26 4.82 -20.14
CA ASP A 118 5.03 4.06 -19.92
C ASP A 118 4.26 4.60 -18.73
N LYS A 119 3.17 5.33 -19.02
CA LYS A 119 2.26 5.88 -18.00
C LYS A 119 1.57 4.80 -17.19
N GLY A 120 1.35 3.61 -17.76
CA GLY A 120 0.79 2.46 -17.06
C GLY A 120 1.76 1.94 -15.99
N ALA A 121 3.05 1.86 -16.30
CA ALA A 121 4.09 1.49 -15.35
C ALA A 121 4.20 2.52 -14.21
N ILE A 122 4.12 3.81 -14.53
CA ILE A 122 4.11 4.89 -13.53
C ILE A 122 2.88 4.75 -12.61
N LEU A 123 1.67 4.62 -13.19
CA LEU A 123 0.45 4.45 -12.42
C LEU A 123 0.49 3.17 -11.58
N GLY A 124 0.98 2.07 -12.14
CA GLY A 124 1.10 0.77 -11.48
C GLY A 124 2.04 0.75 -10.27
N THR A 125 2.81 1.82 -10.06
CA THR A 125 3.61 1.99 -8.84
C THR A 125 2.74 2.35 -7.63
N PHE A 126 1.63 3.05 -7.84
CA PHE A 126 0.78 3.58 -6.76
C PHE A 126 -0.62 2.98 -6.74
N ALA A 127 -1.07 2.38 -7.85
CA ALA A 127 -2.42 1.85 -7.97
C ALA A 127 -2.42 0.52 -8.72
N THR A 128 -3.25 -0.41 -8.27
CA THR A 128 -3.48 -1.67 -9.00
C THR A 128 -4.45 -1.45 -10.14
N GLY A 129 -4.32 -2.27 -11.19
CA GLY A 129 -5.24 -2.26 -12.32
C GLY A 129 -5.34 -3.65 -12.94
N ALA A 130 -6.56 -4.02 -13.39
CA ALA A 130 -6.77 -5.28 -14.08
C ALA A 130 -6.09 -5.24 -15.46
N MET A 131 -5.31 -6.26 -15.78
CA MET A 131 -4.64 -6.39 -17.08
C MET A 131 -5.62 -6.63 -18.22
N ILE A 132 -6.76 -7.25 -17.93
CA ILE A 132 -7.87 -7.46 -18.89
C ILE A 132 -9.04 -6.61 -18.41
N LYS A 133 -9.50 -5.69 -19.27
CA LYS A 133 -10.61 -4.79 -18.93
C LYS A 133 -11.93 -5.55 -18.93
N ASN A 134 -12.36 -5.97 -17.74
CA ASN A 134 -13.65 -6.57 -17.47
C ASN A 134 -14.07 -6.20 -16.05
N ASP A 135 -14.96 -5.21 -15.93
CA ASP A 135 -15.31 -4.61 -14.64
C ASP A 135 -15.98 -5.61 -13.68
N MET A 136 -16.81 -6.53 -14.20
CA MET A 136 -17.45 -7.57 -13.37
C MET A 136 -16.43 -8.60 -12.84
N ALA A 137 -15.52 -9.04 -13.70
CA ALA A 137 -14.48 -9.98 -13.27
C ALA A 137 -13.49 -9.32 -12.28
N ALA A 138 -13.15 -8.04 -12.50
CA ALA A 138 -12.33 -7.27 -11.58
C ALA A 138 -13.02 -7.11 -10.22
N LEU A 139 -14.30 -6.75 -10.19
CA LEU A 139 -15.07 -6.64 -8.95
C LEU A 139 -15.13 -7.98 -8.18
N LEU A 140 -15.39 -9.09 -8.87
CA LEU A 140 -15.39 -10.41 -8.23
C LEU A 140 -14.01 -10.77 -7.67
N CYS A 141 -12.94 -10.46 -8.40
CA CYS A 141 -11.58 -10.70 -7.95
C CYS A 141 -11.26 -9.91 -6.67
N GLU A 142 -11.63 -8.62 -6.63
CA GLU A 142 -11.44 -7.77 -5.44
C GLU A 142 -12.26 -8.26 -4.24
N ILE A 143 -13.52 -8.69 -4.45
CA ILE A 143 -14.36 -9.27 -3.40
C ILE A 143 -13.70 -10.53 -2.81
N ILE A 144 -13.25 -11.44 -3.66
CA ILE A 144 -12.60 -12.69 -3.23
C ILE A 144 -11.33 -12.38 -2.46
N ALA A 145 -10.46 -11.53 -3.01
CA ALA A 145 -9.18 -11.19 -2.40
C ALA A 145 -9.32 -10.46 -1.06
N THR A 146 -10.37 -9.65 -0.90
CA THR A 146 -10.61 -8.90 0.34
C THR A 146 -11.29 -9.75 1.42
N THR A 147 -12.00 -10.82 1.02
CA THR A 147 -12.72 -11.71 1.96
C THR A 147 -11.80 -12.74 2.61
N LEU A 148 -10.70 -13.12 1.98
CA LEU A 148 -9.72 -14.10 2.46
C LEU A 148 -8.68 -13.47 3.38
#